data_aa28f6a94199a0572b1ed931328cda16
#
_entry.id   aa28f6a94199a0572b1ed931328cda16
#
_cell.length_a   1.000
_cell.length_b   1.000
_cell.length_c   1.000
_cell.angle_alpha   90.00
_cell.angle_beta   90.00
_cell.angle_gamma   90.00
#
_symmetry.space_group_name_H-M   'P 1'
#
loop_
_entity.id
_entity.type
_entity.pdbx_description
1 polymer ?
#
loop_
_entity_poly.entity_id
_entity_poly.type
_entity_poly.pdbx_seq_one_letter_code
_entity_poly.pdbx_strand_id
1 'polypeptide(L)'
;MSECYGRVVSDELASSWVAQAGPNASVQGANTVVAFDFDGTLTVRDTVWPFISLLVPKRKVLKVFASDLVRNLRAVVARDRDFLKLNVLAKSLVGISVEKTNNIAEKYADHVLKYWMRSDTCARLRWHQKAGHTVVIVSASFESYLGPIAHRIGVEHVLASRLEVQAVSDGGQCFSGKLFGENCRGVEKIQRFREWSSAQPGLVFRYAYGDSAGDQELLNASGEAIWVKHETLHPAP
;
A
#
# COMPACT_ATOMS: atom_id res chain seq x y z
N MET A 1 6.55 -25.52 17.80
CA MET A 1 7.05 -24.18 17.51
C MET A 1 6.18 -23.57 16.43
N SER A 2 5.03 -23.07 16.81
CA SER A 2 4.03 -22.55 15.85
C SER A 2 2.96 -21.86 16.68
N GLU A 3 3.18 -20.58 17.03
CA GLU A 3 2.13 -19.74 17.59
C GLU A 3 2.69 -18.32 17.77
N CYS A 4 2.81 -17.56 16.67
CA CYS A 4 2.95 -16.11 16.71
C CYS A 4 2.55 -15.54 15.35
N TYR A 5 1.36 -15.88 14.84
CA TYR A 5 0.72 -15.10 13.79
C TYR A 5 -0.35 -14.23 14.45
N GLY A 6 -0.21 -12.92 14.31
CA GLY A 6 -1.20 -11.97 14.79
C GLY A 6 -2.62 -12.38 14.34
N ARG A 7 -3.60 -12.19 15.21
CA ARG A 7 -5.01 -12.54 14.95
C ARG A 7 -5.47 -11.92 13.64
N VAL A 8 -5.83 -12.78 12.70
CA VAL A 8 -6.51 -12.39 11.47
C VAL A 8 -7.89 -11.82 11.83
N VAL A 9 -8.27 -10.74 11.17
CA VAL A 9 -9.57 -10.07 11.36
C VAL A 9 -10.69 -11.06 11.03
N SER A 10 -11.62 -11.29 11.97
CA SER A 10 -12.77 -12.20 11.80
C SER A 10 -13.81 -11.63 10.82
N ASP A 11 -14.73 -12.49 10.32
CA ASP A 11 -15.80 -12.10 9.39
C ASP A 11 -16.69 -10.96 9.91
N GLU A 12 -16.86 -10.84 11.23
CA GLU A 12 -17.56 -9.71 11.88
C GLU A 12 -16.87 -8.36 11.63
N LEU A 13 -15.56 -8.35 11.52
CA LEU A 13 -14.82 -7.13 11.22
C LEU A 13 -14.90 -6.75 9.73
N ALA A 14 -14.95 -7.71 8.83
CA ALA A 14 -15.11 -7.44 7.39
C ALA A 14 -16.48 -6.79 7.09
N SER A 15 -17.55 -7.22 7.77
CA SER A 15 -18.89 -6.63 7.63
C SER A 15 -19.03 -5.25 8.29
N SER A 16 -18.19 -4.91 9.27
CA SER A 16 -18.22 -3.62 9.96
C SER A 16 -17.57 -2.45 9.20
N TRP A 17 -16.90 -2.73 8.08
CA TRP A 17 -16.27 -1.69 7.27
C TRP A 17 -17.27 -0.80 6.52
N VAL A 18 -18.46 -1.33 6.23
CA VAL A 18 -19.50 -0.67 5.40
C VAL A 18 -20.35 0.35 6.16
N ALA A 19 -20.33 0.35 7.47
CA ALA A 19 -21.24 1.20 8.25
C ALA A 19 -20.49 1.98 9.32
N GLN A 20 -20.01 3.18 9.04
CA GLN A 20 -19.91 4.28 10.00
C GLN A 20 -18.95 5.40 9.55
N ALA A 21 -19.26 6.06 8.45
CA ALA A 21 -18.86 7.45 8.27
C ALA A 21 -19.99 8.33 8.88
N GLY A 22 -19.87 8.68 10.14
CA GLY A 22 -20.80 9.58 10.84
C GLY A 22 -20.26 11.00 10.91
N PRO A 23 -21.10 12.05 10.76
CA PRO A 23 -20.66 13.44 10.78
C PRO A 23 -20.61 13.97 12.22
N ASN A 24 -19.51 13.73 12.95
CA ASN A 24 -19.21 14.49 14.18
C ASN A 24 -17.72 14.36 14.53
N ALA A 25 -16.86 14.95 13.67
CA ALA A 25 -15.47 15.21 14.03
C ALA A 25 -15.40 16.51 14.83
N SER A 26 -14.86 16.47 16.03
CA SER A 26 -14.53 17.68 16.78
C SER A 26 -13.54 18.53 15.97
N VAL A 27 -13.71 19.85 15.95
CA VAL A 27 -12.90 20.83 15.15
C VAL A 27 -11.38 20.69 15.37
N GLN A 28 -10.94 20.09 16.47
CA GLN A 28 -9.51 19.83 16.77
C GLN A 28 -8.89 18.68 15.98
N GLY A 29 -9.68 17.75 15.46
CA GLY A 29 -9.20 16.61 14.67
C GLY A 29 -9.05 16.90 13.17
N ALA A 30 -9.80 17.87 12.65
CA ALA A 30 -9.96 18.12 11.22
C ALA A 30 -8.66 18.50 10.47
N ASN A 31 -7.65 19.00 11.18
CA ASN A 31 -6.37 19.40 10.58
C ASN A 31 -5.25 18.36 10.77
N THR A 32 -5.52 17.24 11.43
CA THR A 32 -4.50 16.21 11.68
C THR A 32 -4.42 15.24 10.52
N VAL A 33 -3.20 15.04 9.98
CA VAL A 33 -2.91 14.00 8.98
C VAL A 33 -2.20 12.84 9.61
N VAL A 34 -2.60 11.66 9.18
CA VAL A 34 -2.02 10.38 9.59
C VAL A 34 -1.64 9.59 8.35
N ALA A 35 -0.38 9.17 8.26
CA ALA A 35 0.10 8.31 7.19
C ALA A 35 0.26 6.86 7.66
N PHE A 36 -0.23 5.92 6.87
CA PHE A 36 0.00 4.50 7.07
C PHE A 36 0.76 3.92 5.88
N ASP A 37 1.82 3.17 6.13
CA ASP A 37 2.26 2.17 5.17
C ASP A 37 1.25 1.02 5.11
N PHE A 38 1.34 0.14 4.11
CA PHE A 38 0.37 -0.91 3.89
C PHE A 38 0.91 -2.31 4.21
N ASP A 39 1.91 -2.79 3.45
CA ASP A 39 2.44 -4.15 3.58
C ASP A 39 3.29 -4.31 4.84
N GLY A 40 2.89 -5.21 5.76
CA GLY A 40 3.53 -5.36 7.06
C GLY A 40 3.02 -4.38 8.13
N THR A 41 2.37 -3.30 7.71
CA THR A 41 1.79 -2.27 8.59
C THR A 41 0.28 -2.43 8.77
N LEU A 42 -0.53 -2.23 7.73
CA LEU A 42 -1.97 -2.51 7.77
C LEU A 42 -2.28 -3.98 7.48
N THR A 43 -1.37 -4.69 6.83
CA THR A 43 -1.48 -6.13 6.59
C THR A 43 -0.41 -6.92 7.35
N VAL A 44 -0.67 -8.20 7.57
CA VAL A 44 0.26 -9.13 8.25
C VAL A 44 1.37 -9.63 7.31
N ARG A 45 1.34 -9.27 6.03
CA ARG A 45 2.25 -9.79 5.01
C ARG A 45 2.30 -8.93 3.75
N ASP A 46 3.30 -9.18 2.90
CA ASP A 46 3.42 -8.62 1.55
C ASP A 46 2.23 -9.01 0.67
N THR A 47 1.62 -8.04 0.01
CA THR A 47 0.47 -8.22 -0.88
C THR A 47 0.82 -8.11 -2.36
N VAL A 48 2.00 -7.57 -2.72
CA VAL A 48 2.40 -7.34 -4.12
C VAL A 48 2.57 -8.66 -4.87
N TRP A 49 3.37 -9.58 -4.32
CA TRP A 49 3.65 -10.86 -4.99
C TRP A 49 2.41 -11.73 -5.19
N PRO A 50 1.55 -11.93 -4.18
CA PRO A 50 0.31 -12.67 -4.38
C PRO A 50 -0.58 -12.06 -5.46
N PHE A 51 -0.73 -10.72 -5.50
CA PHE A 51 -1.50 -10.05 -6.54
C PHE A 51 -0.95 -10.32 -7.95
N ILE A 52 0.35 -10.15 -8.16
CA ILE A 52 0.99 -10.40 -9.45
C ILE A 52 0.80 -11.87 -9.88
N SER A 53 0.82 -12.80 -8.94
CA SER A 53 0.63 -14.24 -9.22
C SER A 53 -0.77 -14.58 -9.74
N LEU A 54 -1.77 -13.71 -9.51
CA LEU A 54 -3.11 -13.83 -10.12
C LEU A 54 -3.14 -13.35 -11.57
N LEU A 55 -2.25 -12.43 -11.95
CA LEU A 55 -2.20 -11.81 -13.26
C LEU A 55 -1.31 -12.58 -14.24
N VAL A 56 -0.19 -13.10 -13.75
CA VAL A 56 0.82 -13.75 -14.58
C VAL A 56 1.39 -15.03 -13.93
N PRO A 57 1.70 -16.06 -14.72
CA PRO A 57 2.31 -17.28 -14.20
C PRO A 57 3.75 -17.01 -13.73
N LYS A 58 4.18 -17.69 -12.66
CA LYS A 58 5.53 -17.59 -12.09
C LYS A 58 6.65 -17.76 -13.12
N ARG A 59 6.45 -18.63 -14.12
CA ARG A 59 7.38 -18.82 -15.24
C ARG A 59 7.66 -17.54 -16.04
N LYS A 60 6.66 -16.66 -16.21
CA LYS A 60 6.83 -15.36 -16.89
C LYS A 60 7.73 -14.44 -16.07
N VAL A 61 7.48 -14.35 -14.76
CA VAL A 61 8.30 -13.55 -13.85
C VAL A 61 9.75 -14.06 -13.82
N LEU A 62 9.95 -15.38 -13.77
CA LEU A 62 11.29 -15.97 -13.82
C LEU A 62 12.01 -15.69 -15.15
N LYS A 63 11.31 -15.75 -16.29
CA LYS A 63 11.88 -15.37 -17.60
C LYS A 63 12.32 -13.91 -17.64
N VAL A 64 11.49 -12.99 -17.10
CA VAL A 64 11.84 -11.57 -17.02
C VAL A 64 13.05 -11.35 -16.12
N PHE A 65 13.11 -12.01 -14.99
CA PHE A 65 14.29 -11.96 -14.12
C PHE A 65 15.56 -12.44 -14.83
N ALA A 66 15.49 -13.55 -15.55
CA ALA A 66 16.63 -14.12 -16.28
C ALA A 66 17.06 -13.27 -17.48
N SER A 67 16.13 -12.61 -18.17
CA SER A 67 16.44 -11.78 -19.35
C SER A 67 17.29 -10.54 -19.02
N ASP A 68 17.19 -10.04 -17.79
CA ASP A 68 17.95 -8.87 -17.30
C ASP A 68 19.04 -9.27 -16.29
N LEU A 69 19.57 -10.48 -16.39
CA LEU A 69 20.43 -11.08 -15.36
C LEU A 69 21.58 -10.17 -14.92
N VAL A 70 22.30 -9.53 -15.85
CA VAL A 70 23.44 -8.64 -15.53
C VAL A 70 22.97 -7.42 -14.72
N ARG A 71 21.86 -6.80 -15.10
CA ARG A 71 21.29 -5.65 -14.42
C ARG A 71 20.74 -6.03 -13.04
N ASN A 72 20.10 -7.18 -12.97
CA ASN A 72 19.55 -7.72 -11.75
C ASN A 72 20.65 -8.11 -10.75
N LEU A 73 21.77 -8.69 -11.22
CA LEU A 73 22.93 -8.99 -10.38
C LEU A 73 23.58 -7.72 -9.81
N ARG A 74 23.70 -6.65 -10.61
CA ARG A 74 24.21 -5.36 -10.11
C ARG A 74 23.32 -4.78 -9.02
N ALA A 75 22.00 -4.83 -9.17
CA ALA A 75 21.05 -4.36 -8.17
C ALA A 75 21.10 -5.22 -6.89
N VAL A 76 21.26 -6.53 -7.01
CA VAL A 76 21.45 -7.44 -5.86
C VAL A 76 22.75 -7.12 -5.11
N VAL A 77 23.84 -6.87 -5.83
CA VAL A 77 25.13 -6.46 -5.22
C VAL A 77 25.01 -5.10 -4.52
N ALA A 78 24.28 -4.16 -5.12
CA ALA A 78 23.98 -2.85 -4.51
C ALA A 78 23.00 -2.92 -3.34
N ARG A 79 22.53 -4.11 -2.96
CA ARG A 79 21.50 -4.34 -1.92
C ARG A 79 20.16 -3.64 -2.16
N ASP A 80 19.87 -3.23 -3.38
CA ASP A 80 18.59 -2.62 -3.77
C ASP A 80 17.58 -3.69 -4.23
N ARG A 81 17.27 -4.60 -3.32
CA ARG A 81 16.40 -5.76 -3.59
C ARG A 81 14.96 -5.34 -3.91
N ASP A 82 14.50 -4.25 -3.33
CA ASP A 82 13.11 -3.80 -3.48
C ASP A 82 12.90 -3.12 -4.83
N PHE A 83 13.86 -2.31 -5.28
CA PHE A 83 13.86 -1.76 -6.63
C PHE A 83 13.87 -2.89 -7.67
N LEU A 84 14.74 -3.90 -7.50
CA LEU A 84 14.79 -5.06 -8.37
C LEU A 84 13.45 -5.81 -8.40
N LYS A 85 12.89 -6.10 -7.23
CA LYS A 85 11.62 -6.81 -7.08
C LYS A 85 10.52 -6.10 -7.86
N LEU A 86 10.32 -4.81 -7.64
CA LEU A 86 9.23 -4.07 -8.24
C LEU A 86 9.39 -3.91 -9.77
N ASN A 87 10.60 -3.66 -10.25
CA ASN A 87 10.87 -3.57 -11.69
C ASN A 87 10.64 -4.90 -12.42
N VAL A 88 11.08 -6.02 -11.85
CA VAL A 88 10.81 -7.35 -12.43
C VAL A 88 9.31 -7.64 -12.47
N LEU A 89 8.59 -7.26 -11.42
CA LEU A 89 7.15 -7.45 -11.36
C LEU A 89 6.42 -6.56 -12.37
N ALA A 90 6.79 -5.28 -12.48
CA ALA A 90 6.22 -4.37 -13.48
C ALA A 90 6.45 -4.88 -14.91
N LYS A 91 7.68 -5.27 -15.26
CA LYS A 91 8.01 -5.87 -16.57
C LYS A 91 7.23 -7.16 -16.86
N SER A 92 6.92 -7.93 -15.83
CA SER A 92 6.12 -9.15 -15.99
C SER A 92 4.68 -8.87 -16.41
N LEU A 93 4.19 -7.64 -16.19
CA LEU A 93 2.86 -7.20 -16.56
C LEU A 93 2.74 -6.62 -17.97
N VAL A 94 3.83 -6.56 -18.76
CA VAL A 94 3.78 -6.09 -20.16
C VAL A 94 2.64 -6.77 -20.91
N GLY A 95 1.78 -5.93 -21.52
CA GLY A 95 0.64 -6.37 -22.34
C GLY A 95 -0.55 -6.92 -21.55
N ILE A 96 -0.52 -6.90 -20.22
CA ILE A 96 -1.69 -7.26 -19.41
C ILE A 96 -2.71 -6.12 -19.44
N SER A 97 -3.98 -6.44 -19.75
CA SER A 97 -5.09 -5.49 -19.80
C SER A 97 -5.31 -4.82 -18.45
N VAL A 98 -5.49 -3.50 -18.48
CA VAL A 98 -5.85 -2.70 -17.29
C VAL A 98 -7.23 -3.12 -16.77
N GLU A 99 -8.22 -3.28 -17.64
CA GLU A 99 -9.56 -3.70 -17.28
C GLU A 99 -9.58 -5.07 -16.58
N LYS A 100 -8.86 -6.06 -17.15
CA LYS A 100 -8.71 -7.37 -16.51
C LYS A 100 -8.06 -7.27 -15.14
N THR A 101 -7.05 -6.40 -15.01
CA THR A 101 -6.36 -6.18 -13.74
C THR A 101 -7.29 -5.58 -12.70
N ASN A 102 -8.10 -4.58 -13.08
CA ASN A 102 -9.07 -3.95 -12.19
C ASN A 102 -10.11 -4.96 -11.69
N ASN A 103 -10.63 -5.81 -12.57
CA ASN A 103 -11.59 -6.87 -12.20
C ASN A 103 -10.99 -7.90 -11.22
N ILE A 104 -9.70 -8.19 -11.34
CA ILE A 104 -8.99 -9.07 -10.40
C ILE A 104 -8.70 -8.33 -9.10
N ALA A 105 -8.34 -7.04 -9.16
CA ALA A 105 -8.05 -6.21 -8.00
C ALA A 105 -9.25 -6.09 -7.05
N GLU A 106 -10.46 -5.97 -7.58
CA GLU A 106 -11.69 -5.94 -6.79
C GLU A 106 -11.86 -7.22 -5.94
N LYS A 107 -11.70 -8.39 -6.56
CA LYS A 107 -11.77 -9.69 -5.85
C LYS A 107 -10.61 -9.88 -4.88
N TYR A 108 -9.43 -9.38 -5.26
CA TYR A 108 -8.25 -9.44 -4.42
C TYR A 108 -8.39 -8.56 -3.18
N ALA A 109 -9.03 -7.40 -3.32
CA ALA A 109 -9.33 -6.53 -2.19
C ALA A 109 -10.18 -7.25 -1.14
N ASP A 110 -11.24 -7.97 -1.54
CA ASP A 110 -12.07 -8.76 -0.63
C ASP A 110 -11.25 -9.83 0.12
N HIS A 111 -10.35 -10.50 -0.60
CA HIS A 111 -9.47 -11.50 0.00
C HIS A 111 -8.50 -10.90 1.03
N VAL A 112 -7.85 -9.77 0.69
CA VAL A 112 -6.92 -9.08 1.61
C VAL A 112 -7.66 -8.62 2.86
N LEU A 113 -8.81 -7.98 2.70
CA LEU A 113 -9.62 -7.48 3.81
C LEU A 113 -10.08 -8.61 4.75
N LYS A 114 -10.41 -9.74 4.19
CA LYS A 114 -10.90 -10.88 4.97
C LYS A 114 -9.79 -11.61 5.74
N TYR A 115 -8.59 -11.74 5.15
CA TYR A 115 -7.60 -12.69 5.66
C TYR A 115 -6.27 -12.08 6.08
N TRP A 116 -5.94 -10.85 5.64
CA TRP A 116 -4.57 -10.34 5.80
C TRP A 116 -4.46 -9.01 6.55
N MET A 117 -5.57 -8.40 6.93
CA MET A 117 -5.51 -7.17 7.71
C MET A 117 -5.06 -7.41 9.15
N ARG A 118 -4.23 -6.53 9.68
CA ARG A 118 -3.81 -6.55 11.08
C ARG A 118 -4.89 -5.91 11.95
N SER A 119 -5.30 -6.60 12.99
CA SER A 119 -6.37 -6.11 13.89
C SER A 119 -5.96 -4.86 14.68
N ASP A 120 -4.71 -4.78 15.14
CA ASP A 120 -4.19 -3.69 15.96
C ASP A 120 -4.06 -2.38 15.17
N THR A 121 -3.41 -2.41 14.01
CA THR A 121 -3.26 -1.22 13.16
C THR A 121 -4.59 -0.81 12.51
N CYS A 122 -5.47 -1.75 12.19
CA CYS A 122 -6.82 -1.46 11.75
C CYS A 122 -7.64 -0.76 12.85
N ALA A 123 -7.47 -1.16 14.12
CA ALA A 123 -8.09 -0.45 15.24
C ALA A 123 -7.58 1.00 15.36
N ARG A 124 -6.27 1.21 15.17
CA ARG A 124 -5.65 2.55 15.10
C ARG A 124 -6.21 3.38 13.95
N LEU A 125 -6.29 2.82 12.75
CA LEU A 125 -6.87 3.48 11.59
C LEU A 125 -8.30 3.96 11.87
N ARG A 126 -9.15 3.08 12.41
CA ARG A 126 -10.52 3.44 12.78
C ARG A 126 -10.59 4.50 13.87
N TRP A 127 -9.70 4.44 14.84
CA TRP A 127 -9.63 5.49 15.86
C TRP A 127 -9.31 6.85 15.24
N HIS A 128 -8.34 6.92 14.34
CA HIS A 128 -8.02 8.15 13.61
C HIS A 128 -9.21 8.66 12.77
N GLN A 129 -9.90 7.76 12.08
CA GLN A 129 -11.10 8.11 11.30
C GLN A 129 -12.21 8.69 12.21
N LYS A 130 -12.47 8.05 13.36
CA LYS A 130 -13.46 8.54 14.33
C LYS A 130 -13.06 9.87 14.97
N ALA A 131 -11.79 10.14 15.12
CA ALA A 131 -11.26 11.41 15.61
C ALA A 131 -11.29 12.54 14.54
N GLY A 132 -11.72 12.23 13.31
CA GLY A 132 -11.80 13.19 12.22
C GLY A 132 -10.44 13.51 11.59
N HIS A 133 -9.42 12.66 11.78
CA HIS A 133 -8.12 12.83 11.17
C HIS A 133 -8.17 12.44 9.68
N THR A 134 -7.44 13.16 8.85
CA THR A 134 -7.23 12.78 7.44
C THR A 134 -6.25 11.62 7.37
N VAL A 135 -6.73 10.46 6.93
CA VAL A 135 -5.91 9.25 6.79
C VAL A 135 -5.40 9.12 5.36
N VAL A 136 -4.10 8.87 5.21
CA VAL A 136 -3.42 8.67 3.93
C VAL A 136 -2.66 7.34 3.95
N ILE A 137 -2.84 6.51 2.93
CA ILE A 137 -2.00 5.33 2.72
C ILE A 137 -0.83 5.72 1.82
N VAL A 138 0.42 5.45 2.26
CA VAL A 138 1.65 5.75 1.50
C VAL A 138 2.45 4.47 1.36
N SER A 139 2.43 3.84 0.18
CA SER A 139 2.95 2.47 0.02
C SER A 139 3.71 2.23 -1.28
N ALA A 140 4.72 1.35 -1.22
CA ALA A 140 5.38 0.81 -2.41
C ALA A 140 4.50 -0.19 -3.20
N SER A 141 3.35 -0.56 -2.68
CA SER A 141 2.37 -1.42 -3.34
C SER A 141 1.76 -0.75 -4.58
N PHE A 142 1.21 -1.54 -5.51
CA PHE A 142 0.60 -0.97 -6.71
C PHE A 142 -0.77 -0.36 -6.44
N GLU A 143 -0.96 0.88 -6.90
CA GLU A 143 -2.21 1.64 -6.79
C GLU A 143 -3.41 0.86 -7.34
N SER A 144 -3.22 0.06 -8.39
CA SER A 144 -4.27 -0.68 -9.08
C SER A 144 -5.09 -1.62 -8.18
N TYR A 145 -4.49 -2.18 -7.13
CA TYR A 145 -5.23 -2.99 -6.16
C TYR A 145 -5.37 -2.33 -4.79
N LEU A 146 -4.46 -1.42 -4.47
CA LEU A 146 -4.51 -0.70 -3.21
C LEU A 146 -5.67 0.30 -3.16
N GLY A 147 -6.01 0.91 -4.30
CA GLY A 147 -7.18 1.79 -4.43
C GLY A 147 -8.51 1.12 -4.02
N PRO A 148 -8.90 -0.02 -4.60
CA PRO A 148 -10.07 -0.78 -4.16
C PRO A 148 -10.06 -1.17 -2.68
N ILE A 149 -8.90 -1.54 -2.12
CA ILE A 149 -8.77 -1.85 -0.68
C ILE A 149 -9.02 -0.60 0.17
N ALA A 150 -8.32 0.49 -0.15
CA ALA A 150 -8.43 1.75 0.58
C ALA A 150 -9.86 2.28 0.59
N HIS A 151 -10.53 2.26 -0.56
CA HIS A 151 -11.94 2.65 -0.67
C HIS A 151 -12.83 1.85 0.30
N ARG A 152 -12.65 0.52 0.38
CA ARG A 152 -13.47 -0.34 1.26
C ARG A 152 -13.22 -0.12 2.76
N ILE A 153 -12.03 0.37 3.12
CA ILE A 153 -11.71 0.73 4.52
C ILE A 153 -11.93 2.22 4.82
N GLY A 154 -12.55 2.96 3.91
CA GLY A 154 -12.87 4.37 4.09
C GLY A 154 -11.66 5.30 4.08
N VAL A 155 -10.62 4.97 3.31
CA VAL A 155 -9.45 5.82 3.10
C VAL A 155 -9.49 6.38 1.67
N GLU A 156 -9.60 7.71 1.57
CA GLU A 156 -9.73 8.41 0.29
C GLU A 156 -8.37 8.70 -0.38
N HIS A 157 -7.32 8.82 0.40
CA HIS A 157 -6.02 9.26 -0.07
C HIS A 157 -5.03 8.10 -0.13
N VAL A 158 -4.58 7.76 -1.34
CA VAL A 158 -3.61 6.69 -1.60
C VAL A 158 -2.46 7.24 -2.42
N LEU A 159 -1.25 7.18 -1.86
CA LEU A 159 0.01 7.51 -2.51
C LEU A 159 0.79 6.21 -2.69
N ALA A 160 0.72 5.64 -3.88
CA ALA A 160 1.23 4.30 -4.15
C ALA A 160 2.08 4.24 -5.43
N SER A 161 2.79 3.13 -5.62
CA SER A 161 3.52 2.93 -6.87
C SER A 161 2.54 2.71 -8.02
N ARG A 162 2.77 3.40 -9.14
CA ARG A 162 1.89 3.38 -10.31
C ARG A 162 2.54 2.64 -11.46
N LEU A 163 1.74 1.88 -12.20
CA LEU A 163 2.17 1.24 -13.43
C LEU A 163 1.86 2.16 -14.63
N GLU A 164 2.83 2.27 -15.55
CA GLU A 164 2.63 3.01 -16.79
C GLU A 164 1.68 2.23 -17.71
N VAL A 165 0.73 2.95 -18.26
CA VAL A 165 -0.33 2.42 -19.14
C VAL A 165 -0.11 2.92 -20.56
N GLN A 166 -0.38 2.07 -21.54
CA GLN A 166 -0.35 2.41 -22.97
C GLN A 166 -1.64 1.95 -23.68
N ALA A 167 -2.03 2.69 -24.69
CA ALA A 167 -3.14 2.30 -25.55
C ALA A 167 -2.78 1.10 -26.43
N VAL A 168 -3.75 0.26 -26.76
CA VAL A 168 -3.63 -0.83 -27.73
C VAL A 168 -4.56 -0.57 -28.93
N SER A 169 -4.26 -1.21 -30.06
CA SER A 169 -4.92 -0.97 -31.34
C SER A 169 -6.43 -1.24 -31.36
N ASP A 170 -6.94 -2.03 -30.44
CA ASP A 170 -8.37 -2.34 -30.27
C ASP A 170 -9.14 -1.33 -29.40
N GLY A 171 -8.48 -0.22 -29.02
CA GLY A 171 -9.06 0.82 -28.16
C GLY A 171 -8.97 0.55 -26.66
N GLY A 172 -8.40 -0.59 -26.25
CA GLY A 172 -8.16 -0.93 -24.87
C GLY A 172 -6.88 -0.29 -24.30
N GLN A 173 -6.56 -0.62 -23.05
CA GLN A 173 -5.34 -0.21 -22.37
C GLN A 173 -4.63 -1.42 -21.74
N CYS A 174 -3.29 -1.42 -21.80
CA CYS A 174 -2.46 -2.41 -21.16
C CYS A 174 -1.25 -1.77 -20.47
N PHE A 175 -0.59 -2.51 -19.58
CA PHE A 175 0.64 -2.04 -18.93
C PHE A 175 1.83 -2.12 -19.88
N SER A 176 2.64 -1.06 -19.88
CA SER A 176 3.89 -0.98 -20.66
C SER A 176 5.02 -1.82 -20.06
N GLY A 177 4.89 -2.24 -18.79
CA GLY A 177 5.93 -2.93 -18.03
C GLY A 177 6.90 -2.02 -17.31
N LYS A 178 6.59 -0.74 -17.23
CA LYS A 178 7.36 0.25 -16.47
C LYS A 178 6.51 0.81 -15.33
N LEU A 179 7.19 1.45 -14.39
CA LEU A 179 6.52 2.31 -13.43
C LEU A 179 6.23 3.68 -14.05
N PHE A 180 5.14 4.29 -13.67
CA PHE A 180 4.87 5.70 -13.88
C PHE A 180 5.50 6.49 -12.73
N GLY A 181 6.66 7.09 -12.97
CA GLY A 181 7.51 7.69 -11.94
C GLY A 181 8.31 6.64 -11.15
N GLU A 182 8.76 7.04 -9.98
CA GLU A 182 9.61 6.21 -9.12
C GLU A 182 8.79 5.26 -8.21
N ASN A 183 9.48 4.33 -7.56
CA ASN A 183 8.88 3.46 -6.55
C ASN A 183 8.54 4.25 -5.28
N CYS A 184 7.32 4.21 -4.79
CA CYS A 184 6.87 4.90 -3.58
C CYS A 184 7.47 4.28 -2.30
N ARG A 185 8.81 4.42 -2.13
CA ARG A 185 9.61 3.87 -1.04
C ARG A 185 10.70 4.85 -0.59
N GLY A 186 11.07 4.84 0.68
CA GLY A 186 12.14 5.70 1.22
C GLY A 186 11.84 7.18 1.00
N VAL A 187 12.79 7.89 0.44
CA VAL A 187 12.67 9.32 0.13
C VAL A 187 11.45 9.63 -0.74
N GLU A 188 11.13 8.76 -1.69
CA GLU A 188 9.97 8.97 -2.57
C GLU A 188 8.63 8.97 -1.79
N LYS A 189 8.49 8.17 -0.71
CA LYS A 189 7.30 8.22 0.14
C LYS A 189 7.06 9.61 0.71
N ILE A 190 8.09 10.21 1.28
CA ILE A 190 7.95 11.54 1.88
C ILE A 190 7.84 12.66 0.83
N GLN A 191 8.44 12.52 -0.33
CA GLN A 191 8.28 13.48 -1.42
C GLN A 191 6.83 13.51 -1.90
N ARG A 192 6.22 12.37 -2.24
CA ARG A 192 4.80 12.29 -2.64
C ARG A 192 3.86 12.77 -1.55
N PHE A 193 4.16 12.42 -0.30
CA PHE A 193 3.38 12.92 0.82
C PHE A 193 3.44 14.46 0.92
N ARG A 194 4.61 15.08 0.76
CA ARG A 194 4.77 16.52 0.76
C ARG A 194 4.07 17.20 -0.41
N GLU A 195 4.17 16.65 -1.61
CA GLU A 195 3.47 17.13 -2.80
C GLU A 195 1.95 17.11 -2.58
N TRP A 196 1.43 15.98 -2.11
CA TRP A 196 0.01 15.85 -1.79
C TRP A 196 -0.42 16.82 -0.69
N SER A 197 0.31 16.92 0.40
CA SER A 197 -0.04 17.80 1.54
C SER A 197 0.07 19.29 1.22
N SER A 198 0.97 19.67 0.31
CA SER A 198 1.12 21.07 -0.12
C SER A 198 -0.13 21.62 -0.83
N ALA A 199 -0.91 20.75 -1.46
CA ALA A 199 -2.18 21.10 -2.08
C ALA A 199 -3.34 21.23 -1.07
N GLN A 200 -3.09 21.00 0.22
CA GLN A 200 -4.09 20.97 1.28
C GLN A 200 -3.66 21.86 2.45
N PRO A 201 -3.89 23.18 2.36
CA PRO A 201 -3.40 24.12 3.37
C PRO A 201 -4.03 23.86 4.75
N GLY A 202 -3.23 24.02 5.79
CA GLY A 202 -3.67 23.88 7.19
C GLY A 202 -3.58 22.47 7.76
N LEU A 203 -3.20 21.46 6.97
CA LEU A 203 -2.98 20.10 7.48
C LEU A 203 -1.67 19.99 8.26
N VAL A 204 -1.70 19.27 9.39
CA VAL A 204 -0.55 19.01 10.27
C VAL A 204 -0.22 17.51 10.22
N PHE A 205 0.95 17.16 9.72
CA PHE A 205 1.43 15.78 9.71
C PHE A 205 1.82 15.33 11.10
N ARG A 206 0.90 14.66 11.80
CA ARG A 206 1.10 14.30 13.21
C ARG A 206 1.54 12.85 13.42
N TYR A 207 0.96 11.88 12.74
CA TYR A 207 1.21 10.47 12.97
C TYR A 207 1.68 9.76 11.70
N ALA A 208 2.65 8.87 11.82
CA ALA A 208 3.02 7.94 10.77
C ALA A 208 3.24 6.53 11.31
N TYR A 209 2.73 5.54 10.57
CA TYR A 209 2.85 4.13 10.88
C TYR A 209 3.61 3.41 9.77
N GLY A 210 4.64 2.65 10.13
CA GLY A 210 5.45 1.88 9.18
C GLY A 210 6.19 0.73 9.87
N ASP A 211 6.63 -0.27 9.11
CA ASP A 211 7.28 -1.48 9.64
C ASP A 211 8.71 -1.69 9.16
N SER A 212 9.12 -1.01 8.10
CA SER A 212 10.35 -1.28 7.37
C SER A 212 11.26 -0.06 7.21
N ALA A 213 12.52 -0.29 6.84
CA ALA A 213 13.45 0.77 6.51
C ALA A 213 12.97 1.67 5.35
N GLY A 214 12.04 1.18 4.51
CA GLY A 214 11.43 1.97 3.44
C GLY A 214 10.46 3.05 3.94
N ASP A 215 10.16 3.09 5.23
CA ASP A 215 9.25 4.04 5.87
C ASP A 215 9.99 5.11 6.70
N GLN A 216 11.32 4.95 6.85
CA GLN A 216 12.14 5.74 7.76
C GLN A 216 11.96 7.26 7.55
N GLU A 217 12.00 7.71 6.29
CA GLU A 217 11.91 9.13 5.95
C GLU A 217 10.51 9.68 6.22
N LEU A 218 9.47 8.88 5.96
CA LEU A 218 8.09 9.23 6.26
C LEU A 218 7.86 9.31 7.76
N LEU A 219 8.33 8.33 8.51
CA LEU A 219 8.24 8.27 9.97
C LEU A 219 8.98 9.44 10.62
N ASN A 220 10.21 9.73 10.18
CA ASN A 220 11.02 10.83 10.71
C ASN A 220 10.39 12.21 10.45
N ALA A 221 9.56 12.35 9.43
CA ALA A 221 8.91 13.62 9.09
C ALA A 221 7.62 13.86 9.87
N SER A 222 7.09 12.86 10.57
CA SER A 222 5.87 12.98 11.37
C SER A 222 6.15 13.53 12.76
N GLY A 223 5.12 14.08 13.40
CA GLY A 223 5.19 14.49 14.82
C GLY A 223 5.33 13.29 15.77
N GLU A 224 4.77 12.14 15.41
CA GLU A 224 4.82 10.90 16.18
C GLU A 224 5.00 9.71 15.23
N ALA A 225 6.18 9.09 15.28
CA ALA A 225 6.55 7.92 14.49
C ALA A 225 6.20 6.63 15.21
N ILE A 226 5.34 5.80 14.62
CA ILE A 226 4.92 4.53 15.20
C ILE A 226 5.51 3.38 14.36
N TRP A 227 6.54 2.72 14.90
CA TRP A 227 7.11 1.52 14.31
C TRP A 227 6.23 0.32 14.59
N VAL A 228 5.59 -0.19 13.57
CA VAL A 228 4.77 -1.42 13.61
C VAL A 228 5.73 -2.61 13.45
N LYS A 229 6.11 -3.21 14.54
CA LYS A 229 6.93 -4.43 14.55
C LYS A 229 6.04 -5.67 14.67
N HIS A 230 6.66 -6.83 14.89
CA HIS A 230 5.95 -8.09 15.16
C HIS A 230 5.14 -8.08 16.45
N GLU A 231 5.31 -7.09 17.30
CA GLU A 231 4.57 -6.89 18.54
C GLU A 231 3.22 -6.19 18.24
N THR A 232 2.20 -6.58 18.98
CA THR A 232 0.88 -5.94 18.91
C THR A 232 0.92 -4.52 19.45
N LEU A 233 0.37 -3.57 18.73
CA LEU A 233 0.24 -2.20 19.23
C LEU A 233 -0.71 -2.15 20.44
N HIS A 234 -0.34 -1.35 21.43
CA HIS A 234 -1.26 -1.05 22.52
C HIS A 234 -2.55 -0.41 21.99
N PRO A 235 -3.69 -0.55 22.69
CA PRO A 235 -4.94 0.12 22.34
C PRO A 235 -4.71 1.61 22.04
N ALA A 236 -5.55 2.17 21.17
CA ALA A 236 -5.57 3.61 20.92
C ALA A 236 -5.88 4.36 22.22
N PRO A 237 -5.32 5.55 22.40
CA PRO A 237 -5.59 6.39 23.56
C PRO A 237 -7.08 6.66 23.74
#